data_912273e9b62e77c36b7bb21267aa8926
#
_entry.id   912273e9b62e77c36b7bb21267aa8926
#
_cell.length_a   1.000
_cell.length_b   1.000
_cell.length_c   1.000
_cell.angle_alpha   90.00
_cell.angle_beta   90.00
_cell.angle_gamma   90.00
#
_symmetry.space_group_name_H-M   'P 1'
#
loop_
_entity.id
_entity.type
_entity.pdbx_description
1 polymer ?
#
loop_
_entity_poly.entity_id
_entity_poly.type
_entity_poly.pdbx_seq_one_letter_code
_entity_poly.pdbx_strand_id
1 'polypeptide(L)'
;MVCVSAVTAGELHYGVGATVDPVEQLHRRRRLELLLNTYDVLPFDSDAAESYGLLTNIVRQAGRNPRPRRMDLMIAATAVCHGLALATRNGSALHYLQRVLIVIDVD
;
A
#
# COMPACT_ATOMS: atom_id res chain seq x y z
N MET A 1 -0.07 -16.26 2.80
CA MET A 1 1.14 -15.46 3.07
C MET A 1 0.77 -13.99 3.14
N VAL A 2 1.20 -13.32 4.19
CA VAL A 2 0.98 -11.88 4.38
C VAL A 2 2.32 -11.16 4.21
N CYS A 3 2.33 -10.12 3.38
CA CYS A 3 3.50 -9.29 3.12
C CYS A 3 3.13 -7.83 3.28
N VAL A 4 4.14 -6.98 3.39
CA VAL A 4 3.98 -5.52 3.52
C VAL A 4 4.67 -4.86 2.34
N SER A 5 3.99 -3.89 1.71
CA SER A 5 4.61 -3.07 0.66
C SER A 5 5.70 -2.17 1.27
N ALA A 6 6.81 -1.99 0.56
CA ALA A 6 7.84 -1.02 0.93
C ALA A 6 7.26 0.39 1.04
N VAL A 7 6.25 0.72 0.23
CA VAL A 7 5.55 2.01 0.30
C VAL A 7 4.83 2.15 1.64
N THR A 8 4.12 1.10 2.07
CA THR A 8 3.45 1.08 3.39
C THR A 8 4.48 1.20 4.52
N ALA A 9 5.60 0.46 4.43
CA ALA A 9 6.67 0.57 5.41
C ALA A 9 7.20 2.00 5.50
N GLY A 10 7.38 2.66 4.35
CA GLY A 10 7.81 4.06 4.29
C GLY A 10 6.83 5.00 4.98
N GLU A 11 5.53 4.81 4.76
CA GLU A 11 4.50 5.60 5.42
C GLU A 11 4.51 5.40 6.95
N LEU A 12 4.73 4.18 7.40
CA LEU A 12 4.82 3.87 8.83
C LEU A 12 6.06 4.49 9.46
N HIS A 13 7.21 4.47 8.78
CA HIS A 13 8.41 5.17 9.24
C HIS A 13 8.17 6.68 9.36
N TYR A 14 7.54 7.27 8.34
CA TYR A 14 7.14 8.68 8.37
C TYR A 14 6.24 8.96 9.58
N GLY A 15 5.27 8.08 9.84
CA GLY A 15 4.33 8.24 10.96
C GLY A 15 5.00 8.24 12.33
N VAL A 16 6.10 7.51 12.50
CA VAL A 16 6.86 7.52 13.77
C VAL A 16 7.38 8.92 14.06
N GLY A 17 7.93 9.62 13.06
CA GLY A 17 8.46 10.97 13.22
C GLY A 17 7.42 12.06 13.19
N ALA A 18 6.17 11.76 12.83
CA ALA A 18 5.13 12.76 12.64
C ALA A 18 4.44 13.21 13.94
N THR A 19 4.72 12.55 15.07
CA THR A 19 4.21 12.96 16.36
C THR A 19 5.34 13.50 17.24
N VAL A 20 5.04 14.51 18.04
CA VAL A 20 6.00 15.08 19.00
C VAL A 20 5.91 14.43 20.39
N ASP A 21 4.87 13.61 20.60
CA ASP A 21 4.70 12.91 21.88
C ASP A 21 5.66 11.71 21.94
N PRO A 22 6.63 11.70 22.89
CA PRO A 22 7.61 10.65 22.97
C PRO A 22 7.02 9.27 23.32
N VAL A 23 5.91 9.23 24.03
CA VAL A 23 5.23 7.96 24.35
C VAL A 23 4.59 7.39 23.09
N GLU A 24 3.91 8.22 22.31
CA GLU A 24 3.31 7.80 21.04
C GLU A 24 4.39 7.40 20.03
N GLN A 25 5.52 8.11 19.96
CA GLN A 25 6.64 7.72 19.11
C GLN A 25 7.15 6.33 19.46
N LEU A 26 7.29 6.04 20.75
CA LEU A 26 7.75 4.72 21.19
C LEU A 26 6.76 3.62 20.80
N HIS A 27 5.46 3.86 20.97
CA HIS A 27 4.41 2.91 20.58
C HIS A 27 4.44 2.65 19.07
N ARG A 28 4.55 3.69 18.26
CA ARG A 28 4.58 3.57 16.80
C ARG A 28 5.83 2.83 16.33
N ARG A 29 6.97 3.12 16.94
CA ARG A 29 8.24 2.44 16.63
C ARG A 29 8.16 0.96 16.96
N ARG A 30 7.62 0.59 18.11
CA ARG A 30 7.48 -0.81 18.51
C ARG A 30 6.56 -1.59 17.58
N ARG A 31 5.43 -0.98 17.19
CA ARG A 31 4.52 -1.60 16.22
C ARG A 31 5.18 -1.82 14.88
N LEU A 32 5.95 -0.82 14.42
CA LEU A 32 6.68 -0.91 13.17
C LEU A 32 7.75 -2.00 13.21
N GLU A 33 8.54 -2.06 14.28
CA GLU A 33 9.55 -3.10 14.46
C GLU A 33 8.93 -4.50 14.45
N LEU A 34 7.81 -4.67 15.16
CA LEU A 34 7.09 -5.96 15.17
C LEU A 34 6.61 -6.34 13.78
N LEU A 35 6.05 -5.40 13.04
CA LEU A 35 5.56 -5.64 11.68
C LEU A 35 6.70 -6.03 10.75
N LEU A 36 7.82 -5.30 10.77
CA LEU A 36 8.97 -5.56 9.90
C LEU A 36 9.68 -6.86 10.26
N ASN A 37 9.62 -7.30 11.52
CA ASN A 37 10.19 -8.58 11.95
C ASN A 37 9.26 -9.76 11.68
N THR A 38 7.97 -9.51 11.49
CA THR A 38 6.95 -10.55 11.30
C THR A 38 6.69 -10.85 9.83
N TYR A 39 6.70 -9.83 8.97
CA TYR A 39 6.31 -9.94 7.57
C TYR A 39 7.43 -9.53 6.62
N ASP A 40 7.48 -10.18 5.47
CA ASP A 40 8.38 -9.76 4.40
C ASP A 40 7.93 -8.43 3.83
N VAL A 41 8.90 -7.56 3.55
CA VAL A 41 8.66 -6.27 2.90
C VAL A 41 8.92 -6.43 1.41
N LEU A 42 7.91 -6.18 0.59
CA LEU A 42 8.01 -6.28 -0.86
C LEU A 42 8.43 -4.94 -1.45
N PRO A 43 9.46 -4.92 -2.30
CA PRO A 43 9.96 -3.68 -2.88
C PRO A 43 9.02 -3.10 -3.94
N PHE A 44 9.08 -1.79 -4.12
CA PHE A 44 8.51 -1.11 -5.28
C PHE A 44 9.63 -0.99 -6.31
N ASP A 45 9.82 -2.05 -7.08
CA ASP A 45 10.85 -2.16 -8.10
C ASP A 45 10.31 -1.84 -9.50
N SER A 46 11.07 -2.17 -10.55
CA SER A 46 10.65 -1.88 -11.92
C SER A 46 9.39 -2.65 -12.34
N ASP A 47 9.20 -3.88 -11.84
CA ASP A 47 7.99 -4.65 -12.12
C ASP A 47 6.77 -4.01 -11.45
N ALA A 48 6.91 -3.56 -10.22
CA ALA A 48 5.85 -2.82 -9.52
C ALA A 48 5.56 -1.50 -10.22
N ALA A 49 6.59 -0.81 -10.71
CA ALA A 49 6.43 0.43 -11.46
C ALA A 49 5.64 0.21 -12.76
N GLU A 50 5.89 -0.89 -13.46
CA GLU A 50 5.13 -1.26 -14.66
C GLU A 50 3.66 -1.50 -14.32
N SER A 51 3.39 -2.25 -13.27
CA SER A 51 2.02 -2.49 -12.78
C SER A 51 1.35 -1.17 -12.37
N TYR A 52 2.08 -0.26 -11.75
CA TYR A 52 1.58 1.07 -11.40
C TYR A 52 1.11 1.83 -12.65
N GLY A 53 1.89 1.79 -13.72
CA GLY A 53 1.51 2.41 -15.00
C GLY A 53 0.21 1.84 -15.55
N LEU A 54 0.03 0.52 -15.49
CA LEU A 54 -1.20 -0.13 -15.93
C LEU A 54 -2.40 0.28 -15.07
N LEU A 55 -2.23 0.31 -13.74
CA LEU A 55 -3.32 0.70 -12.83
C LEU A 55 -3.72 2.16 -13.00
N THR A 56 -2.76 3.07 -13.15
CA THR A 56 -3.07 4.48 -13.39
C THR A 56 -3.81 4.69 -14.71
N ASN A 57 -3.50 3.89 -15.72
CA ASN A 57 -4.21 3.92 -16.98
C ASN A 57 -5.68 3.48 -16.81
N ILE A 58 -5.93 2.42 -16.04
CA ILE A 58 -7.29 1.97 -15.72
C ILE A 58 -8.07 3.09 -15.03
N VAL A 59 -7.43 3.77 -14.07
CA VAL A 59 -8.04 4.91 -13.34
C VAL A 59 -8.44 6.02 -14.29
N ARG A 60 -7.55 6.41 -15.21
CA ARG A 60 -7.83 7.46 -16.20
C ARG A 60 -8.96 7.06 -17.14
N GLN A 61 -8.98 5.81 -17.60
CA GLN A 61 -10.02 5.31 -18.48
C GLN A 61 -11.39 5.27 -17.78
N ALA A 62 -11.41 5.18 -16.45
CA ALA A 62 -12.63 5.30 -15.65
C ALA A 62 -13.04 6.76 -15.42
N GLY A 63 -12.35 7.72 -16.04
CA GLY A 63 -12.65 9.14 -15.91
C GLY A 63 -12.17 9.76 -14.59
N ARG A 64 -11.22 9.11 -13.91
CA ARG A 64 -10.74 9.56 -12.61
C ARG A 64 -9.29 10.05 -12.70
N ASN A 65 -8.91 10.91 -11.75
CA ASN A 65 -7.54 11.38 -11.62
C ASN A 65 -6.77 10.45 -10.66
N PRO A 66 -5.67 9.82 -11.11
CA PRO A 66 -4.90 8.91 -10.23
C PRO A 66 -4.08 9.62 -9.15
N ARG A 67 -3.79 10.93 -9.29
CA ARG A 67 -2.89 11.65 -8.38
C ARG A 67 -3.29 11.59 -6.90
N PRO A 68 -4.57 11.82 -6.52
CA PRO A 68 -4.95 11.75 -5.10
C PRO A 68 -4.79 10.36 -4.49
N ARG A 69 -4.72 9.32 -5.32
CA ARG A 69 -4.63 7.93 -4.88
C ARG A 69 -3.29 7.27 -5.22
N ARG A 70 -2.27 8.06 -5.57
CA ARG A 70 -1.02 7.48 -6.06
C ARG A 70 -0.36 6.53 -5.07
N MET A 71 -0.39 6.83 -3.76
CA MET A 71 0.19 5.93 -2.76
C MET A 71 -0.57 4.61 -2.70
N ASP A 72 -1.90 4.66 -2.65
CA ASP A 72 -2.74 3.46 -2.68
C ASP A 72 -2.51 2.65 -3.96
N LEU A 73 -2.33 3.32 -5.09
CA LEU A 73 -2.06 2.67 -6.37
C LEU A 73 -0.67 2.03 -6.41
N MET A 74 0.33 2.64 -5.77
CA MET A 74 1.66 2.04 -5.65
C MET A 74 1.62 0.77 -4.79
N ILE A 75 0.87 0.79 -3.70
CA ILE A 75 0.66 -0.39 -2.85
C ILE A 75 -0.09 -1.48 -3.63
N ALA A 76 -1.16 -1.10 -4.33
CA ALA A 76 -1.91 -2.01 -5.18
C ALA A 76 -1.04 -2.61 -6.29
N ALA A 77 -0.17 -1.80 -6.90
CA ALA A 77 0.75 -2.26 -7.95
C ALA A 77 1.73 -3.31 -7.42
N THR A 78 2.21 -3.14 -6.20
CA THR A 78 3.06 -4.14 -5.55
C THR A 78 2.31 -5.47 -5.38
N ALA A 79 1.05 -5.42 -4.95
CA ALA A 79 0.22 -6.62 -4.83
C ALA A 79 -0.01 -7.29 -6.20
N VAL A 80 -0.34 -6.50 -7.22
CA VAL A 80 -0.59 -7.02 -8.57
C VAL A 80 0.64 -7.73 -9.12
N CYS A 81 1.82 -7.10 -9.05
CA CYS A 81 3.01 -7.69 -9.65
C CYS A 81 3.48 -8.96 -8.93
N HIS A 82 3.05 -9.18 -7.68
CA HIS A 82 3.37 -10.39 -6.92
C HIS A 82 2.20 -11.41 -6.90
N GLY A 83 1.10 -11.13 -7.61
CA GLY A 83 -0.05 -12.02 -7.64
C GLY A 83 -0.76 -12.16 -6.31
N LEU A 84 -0.75 -11.12 -5.49
CA LEU A 84 -1.32 -11.12 -4.14
C LEU A 84 -2.61 -10.30 -4.08
N ALA A 85 -3.49 -10.67 -3.15
CA ALA A 85 -4.64 -9.84 -2.81
C ALA A 85 -4.18 -8.65 -1.95
N LEU A 86 -4.94 -7.56 -2.01
CA LEU A 86 -4.69 -6.37 -1.21
C LEU A 86 -5.71 -6.27 -0.08
N ALA A 87 -5.25 -6.26 1.17
CA ALA A 87 -6.07 -5.95 2.32
C ALA A 87 -5.96 -4.45 2.62
N THR A 88 -7.08 -3.76 2.69
CA THR A 88 -7.10 -2.31 2.85
C THR A 88 -8.35 -1.85 3.58
N ARG A 89 -8.26 -0.73 4.30
CA ARG A 89 -9.42 -0.05 4.88
C ARG A 89 -10.17 0.80 3.85
N ASN A 90 -9.54 1.07 2.70
CA ASN A 90 -10.09 1.89 1.62
C ASN A 90 -10.53 1.06 0.41
N GLY A 91 -11.06 -0.14 0.65
CA GLY A 91 -11.45 -1.05 -0.43
C GLY A 91 -12.45 -0.43 -1.39
N SER A 92 -13.41 0.35 -0.87
CA SER A 92 -14.43 1.01 -1.69
C SER A 92 -13.82 2.00 -2.69
N ALA A 93 -12.69 2.63 -2.34
CA ALA A 93 -12.01 3.57 -3.23
C ALA A 93 -11.24 2.86 -4.35
N LEU A 94 -11.03 1.54 -4.23
CA LEU A 94 -10.23 0.74 -5.16
C LEU A 94 -11.05 -0.34 -5.87
N HIS A 95 -12.37 -0.41 -5.63
CA HIS A 95 -13.18 -1.51 -6.17
C HIS A 95 -13.22 -1.54 -7.71
N TYR A 96 -12.99 -0.41 -8.38
CA TYR A 96 -12.91 -0.37 -9.84
C TYR A 96 -11.67 -1.11 -10.39
N LEU A 97 -10.75 -1.52 -9.52
CA LEU A 97 -9.59 -2.34 -9.87
C LEU A 97 -9.84 -3.84 -9.72
N GLN A 98 -11.06 -4.26 -9.38
CA GLN A 98 -11.38 -5.67 -9.09
C GLN A 98 -11.16 -6.62 -10.25
N ARG A 99 -11.06 -6.11 -11.47
CA ARG A 99 -10.74 -6.92 -12.65
C ARG A 99 -9.30 -7.45 -12.64
N VAL A 100 -8.40 -6.74 -11.96
CA VAL A 100 -6.95 -7.04 -11.96
C VAL A 100 -6.41 -7.28 -10.56
N LEU A 101 -7.20 -7.05 -9.52
CA LEU A 101 -6.76 -7.11 -8.14
C LEU A 101 -7.89 -7.58 -7.24
N ILE A 102 -7.60 -8.55 -6.38
CA ILE A 102 -8.53 -8.95 -5.33
C ILE A 102 -8.35 -7.97 -4.16
N VAL A 103 -9.41 -7.25 -3.84
CA VAL A 103 -9.42 -6.28 -2.74
C VAL A 103 -10.20 -6.87 -1.58
N ILE A 104 -9.58 -6.92 -0.41
CA ILE A 104 -10.18 -7.42 0.82
C ILE A 104 -10.35 -6.22 1.76
N ASP A 105 -11.60 -5.88 2.07
CA ASP A 105 -11.89 -4.81 3.01
C ASP A 105 -11.64 -5.29 4.43
N VAL A 106 -10.87 -4.49 5.19
CA VAL A 106 -10.60 -4.73 6.61
C VAL A 106 -10.95 -3.49 7.41
N ASP A 107 -11.41 -3.67 8.63
CA ASP A 107 -11.74 -2.57 9.54
C ASP A 107 -10.55 -2.12 10.37
#